data_49b70825dc256b035b3fbbdd1890ea6f
#
_entry.id   49b70825dc256b035b3fbbdd1890ea6f
#
_cell.length_a   1.000
_cell.length_b   1.000
_cell.length_c   1.000
_cell.angle_alpha   90.00
_cell.angle_beta   90.00
_cell.angle_gamma   90.00
#
_symmetry.space_group_name_H-M   'P 1'
#
loop_
_entity.id
_entity.type
_entity.pdbx_description
1 polymer ?
#
loop_
_entity_poly.entity_id
_entity_poly.type
_entity_poly.pdbx_seq_one_letter_code
_entity_poly.pdbx_strand_id
1 'polypeptide(L)'
;SLSSSSLKMTEQEHDHDFHSGDAGAAATFPKQCSALRKNEHVMIKGRPCKVVEMSTSKTGKHGHAKVHLVAIDIFTGKKLEDICPSTHNMDVPVVKRKEYQLLSINDDGYVSLMDLDTCETKDDLKLPEAELGEQIKQAFEKDENGILCLVVAACGEEAILGFKNMPNKE
;
A
#
# COMPACT_ATOMS: atom_id res chain seq x y z
N SER A 1 -11.95 -27.58 -23.06
CA SER A 1 -12.02 -27.50 -22.37
C SER A 1 -12.18 -27.87 -22.17
N LEU A 2 -12.11 -27.63 -22.43
CA LEU A 2 -12.19 -27.55 -21.85
C LEU A 2 -12.49 -27.60 -21.51
N SER A 3 -12.50 -27.66 -22.13
CA SER A 3 -12.77 -27.32 -21.40
C SER A 3 -12.93 -27.14 -20.97
N SER A 4 -12.95 -27.12 -21.45
CA SER A 4 -13.10 -26.61 -20.71
C SER A 4 -13.25 -26.36 -20.23
N SER A 5 -13.28 -26.38 -20.72
CA SER A 5 -13.42 -25.82 -19.94
C SER A 5 -13.50 -25.64 -19.45
N SER A 6 -13.46 -25.65 -19.90
CA SER A 6 -13.54 -25.20 -19.10
C SER A 6 -13.56 -25.07 -18.72
N LEU A 7 -13.23 -24.65 -18.75
CA LEU A 7 -13.21 -24.29 -17.99
C LEU A 7 -13.34 -23.95 -17.69
N LYS A 8 -13.26 -23.74 -17.89
CA LYS A 8 -13.25 -23.23 -17.28
C LYS A 8 -13.40 -22.90 -16.72
N MET A 9 -13.47 -22.95 -17.18
CA MET A 9 -13.49 -22.49 -16.42
C MET A 9 -13.63 -22.23 -15.94
N THR A 10 -13.52 -22.29 -16.59
CA THR A 10 -13.59 -21.87 -15.81
C THR A 10 -13.67 -21.64 -15.49
N GLU A 11 -13.70 -21.08 -15.52
CA GLU A 11 -13.60 -20.61 -14.94
C GLU A 11 -13.61 -20.21 -14.43
N GLN A 12 -13.55 -20.39 -14.89
CA GLN A 12 -13.46 -19.85 -14.27
C GLN A 12 -13.42 -19.42 -13.81
N GLU A 13 -13.51 -19.21 -14.18
CA GLU A 13 -13.32 -18.68 -13.60
C GLU A 13 -13.21 -18.29 -13.24
N HIS A 14 -13.41 -18.44 -13.67
CA HIS A 14 -13.10 -17.85 -13.10
C HIS A 14 -12.91 -17.46 -12.92
N ASP A 15 -12.78 -17.50 -13.36
CA ASP A 15 -12.50 -16.94 -12.88
C ASP A 15 -12.33 -16.61 -12.92
N HIS A 16 -12.16 -16.33 -13.13
CA HIS A 16 -11.84 -15.78 -12.72
C HIS A 16 -11.51 -15.37 -12.79
N ASP A 17 -11.15 -15.12 -13.20
CA ASP A 17 -10.88 -14.59 -12.83
C ASP A 17 -10.61 -14.27 -13.13
N PHE A 18 -10.08 -13.91 -13.43
CA PHE A 18 -9.76 -13.40 -13.12
C PHE A 18 -9.34 -12.90 -13.59
N HIS A 19 -8.93 -12.74 -14.15
CA HIS A 19 -8.62 -12.10 -13.99
C HIS A 19 -8.18 -11.53 -14.13
N SER A 20 -7.88 -11.48 -14.77
CA SER A 20 -7.59 -10.75 -14.60
C SER A 20 -7.18 -10.21 -14.50
N GLY A 21 -6.87 -10.26 -14.76
CA GLY A 21 -6.70 -9.61 -14.29
C GLY A 21 -6.46 -9.18 -14.04
N ASP A 22 -6.48 -9.18 -13.90
CA ASP A 22 -6.46 -8.49 -13.35
C ASP A 22 -6.37 -7.97 -12.72
N ALA A 23 -6.01 -8.31 -13.62
CA ALA A 23 -5.61 -7.25 -12.81
C ALA A 23 -6.61 -6.87 -11.81
N GLY A 24 -7.43 -6.89 -12.01
CA GLY A 24 -8.32 -6.47 -11.03
C GLY A 24 -8.21 -7.17 -9.73
N ALA A 25 -7.22 -7.95 -9.61
CA ALA A 25 -7.03 -8.64 -8.35
C ALA A 25 -7.46 -7.75 -7.22
N ALA A 26 -8.27 -8.24 -6.36
CA ALA A 26 -8.86 -7.42 -5.32
C ALA A 26 -7.78 -6.62 -4.60
N ALA A 27 -7.86 -5.31 -4.71
CA ALA A 27 -6.95 -4.42 -4.02
C ALA A 27 -7.26 -4.36 -2.53
N THR A 28 -8.40 -4.90 -2.14
CA THR A 28 -8.83 -4.93 -0.74
C THR A 28 -9.49 -6.26 -0.42
N PHE A 29 -9.57 -6.56 0.86
CA PHE A 29 -10.31 -7.73 1.33
C PHE A 29 -11.09 -7.34 2.57
N PRO A 30 -12.23 -7.99 2.84
CA PRO A 30 -13.05 -7.63 3.98
C PRO A 30 -12.45 -8.18 5.28
N LYS A 31 -12.55 -7.37 6.32
CA LYS A 31 -12.12 -7.79 7.64
C LYS A 31 -13.04 -7.13 8.66
N GLN A 32 -13.45 -7.89 9.65
CA GLN A 32 -14.35 -7.37 10.65
C GLN A 32 -13.68 -6.25 11.43
N CYS A 33 -14.43 -5.16 11.65
CA CYS A 33 -13.89 -3.98 12.29
C CYS A 33 -13.28 -4.29 13.65
N SER A 34 -13.92 -5.17 14.41
CA SER A 34 -13.43 -5.54 15.73
C SER A 34 -12.14 -6.36 15.68
N ALA A 35 -11.82 -6.93 14.53
CA ALA A 35 -10.59 -7.72 14.35
C ALA A 35 -9.40 -6.86 13.96
N LEU A 36 -9.62 -5.60 13.64
CA LEU A 36 -8.55 -4.69 13.29
C LEU A 36 -7.73 -4.33 14.53
N ARG A 37 -6.47 -4.02 14.29
CA ARG A 37 -5.55 -3.66 15.36
C ARG A 37 -4.75 -2.45 14.96
N LYS A 38 -4.09 -1.84 15.94
CA LYS A 38 -3.15 -0.77 15.68
C LYS A 38 -2.06 -1.23 14.73
N ASN A 39 -1.63 -0.34 13.87
CA ASN A 39 -0.60 -0.59 12.85
C ASN A 39 -1.08 -1.44 11.68
N GLU A 40 -2.35 -1.82 11.66
CA GLU A 40 -2.93 -2.45 10.49
C GLU A 40 -3.41 -1.40 9.52
N HIS A 41 -3.76 -1.83 8.31
CA HIS A 41 -4.25 -0.93 7.30
C HIS A 41 -5.74 -1.09 7.13
N VAL A 42 -6.40 -0.02 6.75
CA VAL A 42 -7.85 -0.04 6.51
C VAL A 42 -8.18 1.08 5.51
N MET A 43 -9.21 0.84 4.72
CA MET A 43 -9.70 1.84 3.78
C MET A 43 -10.64 2.79 4.49
N ILE A 44 -10.33 4.07 4.46
CA ILE A 44 -11.20 5.11 4.99
C ILE A 44 -11.44 6.11 3.88
N LYS A 45 -12.72 6.31 3.55
CA LYS A 45 -13.11 7.24 2.49
C LYS A 45 -12.42 6.95 1.18
N GLY A 46 -12.22 5.67 0.89
CA GLY A 46 -11.58 5.25 -0.35
C GLY A 46 -10.07 5.39 -0.38
N ARG A 47 -9.45 5.65 0.77
CA ARG A 47 -8.01 5.82 0.85
C ARG A 47 -7.39 4.73 1.74
N PRO A 48 -6.25 4.21 1.34
CA PRO A 48 -5.54 3.26 2.20
C PRO A 48 -4.87 4.00 3.36
N CYS A 49 -5.24 3.63 4.57
CA CYS A 49 -4.75 4.30 5.76
C CYS A 49 -4.18 3.29 6.74
N LYS A 50 -3.25 3.76 7.57
CA LYS A 50 -2.67 2.94 8.62
C LYS A 50 -3.30 3.33 9.96
N VAL A 51 -3.85 2.34 10.66
CA VAL A 51 -4.51 2.59 11.93
C VAL A 51 -3.47 2.99 12.97
N VAL A 52 -3.65 4.16 13.56
CA VAL A 52 -2.76 4.64 14.61
C VAL A 52 -3.43 4.62 15.96
N GLU A 53 -4.75 4.56 15.97
CA GLU A 53 -5.49 4.52 17.23
C GLU A 53 -6.84 3.86 17.01
N MET A 54 -7.27 3.09 17.99
CA MET A 54 -8.57 2.43 17.97
C MET A 54 -9.19 2.54 19.35
N SER A 55 -10.49 2.77 19.38
CA SER A 55 -11.23 2.71 20.64
C SER A 55 -12.60 2.07 20.36
N THR A 56 -13.13 1.38 21.36
CA THR A 56 -14.41 0.72 21.25
C THR A 56 -15.33 1.29 22.32
N SER A 57 -16.56 1.62 21.93
CA SER A 57 -17.55 2.10 22.86
C SER A 57 -18.83 1.30 22.71
N LYS A 58 -19.49 1.04 23.84
CA LYS A 58 -20.81 0.43 23.85
C LYS A 58 -21.82 1.47 24.25
N THR A 59 -22.91 1.55 23.50
CA THR A 59 -23.93 2.52 23.78
C THR A 59 -25.20 1.83 24.18
N GLY A 60 -25.63 2.03 25.44
CA GLY A 60 -26.94 1.59 25.91
C GLY A 60 -27.13 0.09 25.98
N LYS A 61 -28.32 -0.31 26.41
CA LYS A 61 -28.66 -1.71 26.60
C LYS A 61 -28.82 -2.46 25.28
N HIS A 62 -29.24 -1.76 24.26
CA HIS A 62 -29.49 -2.36 22.96
C HIS A 62 -28.46 -1.89 21.91
N GLY A 63 -27.46 -1.15 22.35
CA GLY A 63 -26.46 -0.64 21.43
C GLY A 63 -25.39 -1.67 21.14
N HIS A 64 -25.07 -1.78 19.87
CA HIS A 64 -23.92 -2.58 19.46
C HIS A 64 -22.65 -1.79 19.73
N ALA A 65 -21.56 -2.51 20.00
CA ALA A 65 -20.28 -1.85 20.18
C ALA A 65 -19.88 -1.17 18.89
N LYS A 66 -19.38 0.05 19.01
CA LYS A 66 -18.87 0.78 17.86
C LYS A 66 -17.38 0.99 18.01
N VAL A 67 -16.68 0.87 16.91
CA VAL A 67 -15.25 1.03 16.90
C VAL A 67 -14.92 2.37 16.24
N HIS A 68 -14.18 3.19 16.95
CA HIS A 68 -13.69 4.46 16.43
C HIS A 68 -12.26 4.24 15.97
N LEU A 69 -12.01 4.46 14.69
CA LEU A 69 -10.70 4.26 14.08
C LEU A 69 -10.08 5.60 13.73
N VAL A 70 -8.85 5.77 14.13
CA VAL A 70 -8.06 6.91 13.70
C VAL A 70 -6.91 6.35 12.88
N ALA A 71 -6.81 6.78 11.65
CA ALA A 71 -5.80 6.27 10.75
C ALA A 71 -5.19 7.41 9.93
N ILE A 72 -4.01 7.16 9.39
CA ILE A 72 -3.31 8.16 8.59
C ILE A 72 -3.13 7.60 7.19
N ASP A 73 -3.51 8.41 6.19
CA ASP A 73 -3.32 8.04 4.79
C ASP A 73 -1.85 7.73 4.55
N ILE A 74 -1.57 6.53 4.03
CA ILE A 74 -0.18 6.10 3.85
C ILE A 74 0.54 6.84 2.73
N PHE A 75 -0.20 7.51 1.85
CA PHE A 75 0.41 8.25 0.74
C PHE A 75 0.47 9.75 0.99
N THR A 76 -0.57 10.33 1.57
CA THR A 76 -0.62 11.78 1.78
C THR A 76 -0.28 12.19 3.21
N GLY A 77 -0.42 11.27 4.15
CA GLY A 77 -0.16 11.58 5.56
C GLY A 77 -1.30 12.27 6.26
N LYS A 78 -2.47 12.34 5.64
CA LYS A 78 -3.62 12.98 6.25
C LYS A 78 -4.25 12.09 7.31
N LYS A 79 -4.65 12.70 8.41
CA LYS A 79 -5.34 11.98 9.47
C LYS A 79 -6.80 11.86 9.13
N LEU A 80 -7.31 10.64 9.13
CA LEU A 80 -8.70 10.34 8.85
C LEU A 80 -9.28 9.54 9.99
N GLU A 81 -10.57 9.72 10.23
CA GLU A 81 -11.27 9.01 11.29
C GLU A 81 -12.55 8.41 10.73
N ASP A 82 -12.92 7.28 11.29
CA ASP A 82 -14.18 6.63 10.89
C ASP A 82 -14.72 5.86 12.09
N ILE A 83 -16.02 5.70 12.10
CA ILE A 83 -16.70 4.95 13.16
C ILE A 83 -17.56 3.90 12.47
N CYS A 84 -17.47 2.67 12.96
CA CYS A 84 -18.24 1.57 12.40
C CYS A 84 -18.68 0.62 13.51
N PRO A 85 -19.80 -0.09 13.28
CA PRO A 85 -20.19 -1.15 14.22
C PRO A 85 -19.12 -2.23 14.27
N SER A 86 -18.91 -2.80 15.45
CA SER A 86 -17.86 -3.81 15.62
C SER A 86 -18.07 -5.04 14.76
N THR A 87 -19.34 -5.33 14.40
CA THR A 87 -19.67 -6.47 13.55
C THR A 87 -19.57 -6.17 12.06
N HIS A 88 -19.38 -4.91 11.71
CA HIS A 88 -19.30 -4.49 10.31
C HIS A 88 -17.94 -4.86 9.72
N ASN A 89 -17.96 -5.22 8.44
CA ASN A 89 -16.70 -5.49 7.72
C ASN A 89 -16.21 -4.22 7.06
N MET A 90 -14.92 -4.00 7.19
CA MET A 90 -14.25 -2.90 6.51
C MET A 90 -13.29 -3.44 5.49
N ASP A 91 -13.05 -2.68 4.45
CA ASP A 91 -12.08 -3.06 3.45
C ASP A 91 -10.68 -2.81 3.97
N VAL A 92 -9.82 -3.80 3.79
CA VAL A 92 -8.41 -3.71 4.18
C VAL A 92 -7.58 -3.72 2.91
N PRO A 93 -6.77 -2.68 2.67
CA PRO A 93 -5.97 -2.64 1.45
C PRO A 93 -4.85 -3.66 1.50
N VAL A 94 -4.59 -4.28 0.36
CA VAL A 94 -3.42 -5.15 0.23
C VAL A 94 -2.24 -4.24 -0.03
N VAL A 95 -1.35 -4.14 0.94
CA VAL A 95 -0.20 -3.26 0.88
C VAL A 95 1.04 -4.08 0.57
N LYS A 96 1.74 -3.72 -0.49
CA LYS A 96 2.97 -4.38 -0.88
C LYS A 96 4.12 -3.41 -0.75
N ARG A 97 5.24 -3.91 -0.28
CA ARG A 97 6.45 -3.11 -0.14
C ARG A 97 7.58 -3.76 -0.90
N LYS A 98 8.36 -2.95 -1.56
CA LYS A 98 9.51 -3.45 -2.29
C LYS A 98 10.59 -2.38 -2.30
N GLU A 99 11.83 -2.82 -2.25
CA GLU A 99 12.96 -1.91 -2.28
C GLU A 99 13.52 -1.88 -3.69
N TYR A 100 13.77 -0.67 -4.17
CA TYR A 100 14.35 -0.45 -5.49
C TYR A 100 15.59 0.42 -5.33
N GLN A 101 16.57 0.16 -6.18
CA GLN A 101 17.77 0.99 -6.20
C GLN A 101 17.47 2.29 -6.94
N LEU A 102 17.84 3.40 -6.34
CA LEU A 102 17.67 4.69 -7.00
C LEU A 102 18.79 4.88 -8.01
N LEU A 103 18.40 5.02 -9.28
CA LEU A 103 19.36 5.21 -10.36
C LEU A 103 19.62 6.67 -10.64
N SER A 104 18.58 7.46 -10.71
CA SER A 104 18.73 8.89 -10.99
C SER A 104 17.47 9.65 -10.63
N ILE A 105 17.61 10.95 -10.50
CA ILE A 105 16.49 11.84 -10.23
C ILE A 105 16.42 12.83 -11.39
N ASN A 106 15.26 12.86 -12.05
CA ASN A 106 15.07 13.71 -13.20
C ASN A 106 14.66 15.12 -12.79
N ASP A 107 14.86 16.07 -13.70
CA ASP A 107 14.53 17.46 -13.42
C ASP A 107 13.03 17.68 -13.22
N ASP A 108 12.21 16.84 -13.81
CA ASP A 108 10.76 16.97 -13.68
C ASP A 108 10.23 16.35 -12.40
N GLY A 109 11.11 15.86 -11.54
CA GLY A 109 10.71 15.28 -10.27
C GLY A 109 10.52 13.78 -10.30
N TYR A 110 10.62 13.17 -11.45
CA TYR A 110 10.53 11.71 -11.56
C TYR A 110 11.87 11.08 -11.21
N VAL A 111 11.81 9.86 -10.73
CA VAL A 111 13.02 9.11 -10.37
C VAL A 111 13.08 7.83 -11.19
N SER A 112 14.29 7.39 -11.45
CA SER A 112 14.52 6.11 -12.10
C SER A 112 14.96 5.10 -11.04
N LEU A 113 14.24 4.00 -10.98
CA LEU A 113 14.49 2.96 -10.00
C LEU A 113 14.75 1.64 -10.69
N MET A 114 15.46 0.76 -10.03
CA MET A 114 15.75 -0.57 -10.57
C MET A 114 15.40 -1.64 -9.55
N ASP A 115 14.67 -2.65 -10.03
CA ASP A 115 14.36 -3.82 -9.22
C ASP A 115 15.62 -4.67 -9.08
N LEU A 116 16.00 -4.96 -7.85
CA LEU A 116 17.21 -5.72 -7.60
C LEU A 116 17.07 -7.20 -7.94
N ASP A 117 15.84 -7.71 -7.97
CA ASP A 117 15.59 -9.12 -8.27
C ASP A 117 15.54 -9.38 -9.78
N THR A 118 14.80 -8.52 -10.51
CA THR A 118 14.58 -8.72 -11.94
C THR A 118 15.44 -7.80 -12.78
N CYS A 119 16.08 -6.79 -12.18
CA CYS A 119 16.87 -5.77 -12.87
C CYS A 119 16.05 -4.93 -13.82
N GLU A 120 14.73 -4.90 -13.61
CA GLU A 120 13.86 -4.07 -14.41
C GLU A 120 13.89 -2.64 -13.90
N THR A 121 13.81 -1.69 -14.82
CA THR A 121 13.79 -0.28 -14.43
C THR A 121 12.37 0.22 -14.35
N LYS A 122 12.15 1.15 -13.44
CA LYS A 122 10.85 1.76 -13.19
C LYS A 122 11.06 3.26 -13.11
N ASP A 123 10.40 3.99 -13.98
CA ASP A 123 10.58 5.44 -14.02
C ASP A 123 9.27 6.21 -14.00
N ASP A 124 8.21 5.57 -13.50
CA ASP A 124 6.90 6.19 -13.44
C ASP A 124 6.55 6.70 -12.05
N LEU A 125 7.52 6.76 -11.16
CA LEU A 125 7.33 7.27 -9.81
C LEU A 125 7.97 8.62 -9.64
N LYS A 126 7.30 9.47 -8.88
CA LYS A 126 7.83 10.79 -8.55
C LYS A 126 8.50 10.78 -7.19
N LEU A 127 9.50 11.63 -7.07
CA LEU A 127 10.11 11.87 -5.77
C LEU A 127 9.07 12.48 -4.83
N PRO A 128 9.02 12.05 -3.56
CA PRO A 128 8.07 12.64 -2.61
C PRO A 128 8.27 14.15 -2.51
N GLU A 129 7.18 14.87 -2.41
CA GLU A 129 7.25 16.34 -2.30
C GLU A 129 7.52 16.80 -0.88
N ALA A 130 7.41 15.91 0.08
CA ALA A 130 7.63 16.23 1.48
C ALA A 130 9.12 16.25 1.80
N GLU A 131 9.43 16.48 3.05
CA GLU A 131 10.80 16.46 3.53
C GLU A 131 11.54 15.19 3.11
N LEU A 132 10.81 14.08 3.00
CA LEU A 132 11.39 12.82 2.57
C LEU A 132 12.08 12.94 1.22
N GLY A 133 11.49 13.67 0.29
CA GLY A 133 12.10 13.87 -1.03
C GLY A 133 13.42 14.60 -0.94
N GLU A 134 13.49 15.61 -0.09
CA GLU A 134 14.74 16.33 0.14
C GLU A 134 15.80 15.42 0.72
N GLN A 135 15.40 14.60 1.70
CA GLN A 135 16.34 13.66 2.32
C GLN A 135 16.87 12.65 1.31
N ILE A 136 16.00 12.17 0.42
CA ILE A 136 16.41 11.23 -0.62
C ILE A 136 17.41 11.88 -1.56
N LYS A 137 17.15 13.12 -1.98
CA LYS A 137 18.07 13.83 -2.84
C LYS A 137 19.43 13.99 -2.21
N GLN A 138 19.45 14.43 -0.97
CA GLN A 138 20.72 14.64 -0.25
C GLN A 138 21.47 13.33 -0.08
N ALA A 139 20.75 12.28 0.29
CA ALA A 139 21.38 10.97 0.46
C ALA A 139 21.95 10.47 -0.85
N PHE A 140 21.23 10.66 -1.94
CA PHE A 140 21.68 10.21 -3.25
C PHE A 140 22.95 10.93 -3.69
N GLU A 141 23.04 12.22 -3.38
CA GLU A 141 24.22 13.00 -3.75
C GLU A 141 25.42 12.64 -2.89
N LYS A 142 25.18 12.32 -1.63
CA LYS A 142 26.27 12.03 -0.69
C LYS A 142 26.77 10.60 -0.75
N ASP A 143 25.88 9.68 -1.06
CA ASP A 143 26.18 8.25 -0.96
C ASP A 143 26.73 7.74 -2.28
N GLU A 144 28.00 7.34 -2.27
CA GLU A 144 28.66 6.81 -3.47
C GLU A 144 28.16 5.41 -3.81
N ASN A 145 27.66 4.68 -2.81
CA ASN A 145 27.15 3.33 -3.03
C ASN A 145 25.72 3.30 -3.54
N GLY A 146 25.04 4.44 -3.49
CA GLY A 146 23.66 4.52 -3.88
C GLY A 146 22.72 4.31 -2.71
N ILE A 147 21.43 4.48 -2.99
CA ILE A 147 20.42 4.29 -1.95
C ILE A 147 19.30 3.43 -2.48
N LEU A 148 18.58 2.80 -1.55
CA LEU A 148 17.40 2.02 -1.85
C LEU A 148 16.17 2.83 -1.45
N CYS A 149 15.18 2.86 -2.33
CA CYS A 149 13.93 3.53 -2.05
C CYS A 149 12.86 2.50 -1.73
N LEU A 150 12.16 2.71 -0.63
CA LEU A 150 11.07 1.83 -0.24
C LEU A 150 9.82 2.27 -0.96
N VAL A 151 9.36 1.44 -1.88
CA VAL A 151 8.15 1.69 -2.65
C VAL A 151 7.01 0.90 -2.05
N VAL A 152 5.94 1.58 -1.73
CA VAL A 152 4.74 0.96 -1.18
C VAL A 152 3.62 1.07 -2.19
N ALA A 153 2.99 -0.05 -2.46
CA ALA A 153 1.89 -0.13 -3.43
C ALA A 153 0.62 -0.56 -2.71
N ALA A 154 -0.46 0.15 -2.96
CA ALA A 154 -1.77 -0.17 -2.41
C ALA A 154 -2.84 0.43 -3.29
N CYS A 155 -3.92 -0.34 -3.53
CA CYS A 155 -5.07 0.15 -4.29
C CYS A 155 -4.71 0.75 -5.64
N GLY A 156 -3.70 0.17 -6.28
CA GLY A 156 -3.27 0.65 -7.59
C GLY A 156 -2.39 1.89 -7.57
N GLU A 157 -2.06 2.39 -6.40
CA GLU A 157 -1.17 3.53 -6.27
C GLU A 157 0.18 3.06 -5.74
N GLU A 158 1.22 3.74 -6.15
CA GLU A 158 2.56 3.46 -5.65
C GLU A 158 3.21 4.77 -5.25
N ALA A 159 4.04 4.71 -4.22
CA ALA A 159 4.75 5.89 -3.77
C ALA A 159 5.99 5.48 -2.97
N ILE A 160 6.96 6.36 -2.95
CA ILE A 160 8.16 6.16 -2.15
C ILE A 160 7.87 6.69 -0.76
N LEU A 161 7.90 5.80 0.23
CA LEU A 161 7.59 6.18 1.60
C LEU A 161 8.79 6.10 2.54
N GLY A 162 9.96 5.73 2.01
CA GLY A 162 11.17 5.70 2.80
C GLY A 162 12.38 5.39 1.93
N PHE A 163 13.54 5.40 2.56
CA PHE A 163 14.77 5.05 1.87
C PHE A 163 15.80 4.58 2.89
N LYS A 164 16.83 3.92 2.38
CA LYS A 164 17.97 3.52 3.20
C LYS A 164 19.21 3.45 2.34
N ASN A 165 20.36 3.54 2.97
CA ASN A 165 21.60 3.42 2.25
C ASN A 165 21.84 1.96 1.85
N MET A 166 22.43 1.76 0.69
CA MET A 166 22.76 0.42 0.26
C MET A 166 23.90 -0.14 1.12
N PRO A 167 23.83 -1.43 1.46
CA PRO A 167 24.92 -2.02 2.24
C PRO A 167 26.19 -2.07 1.41
N ASN A 168 27.33 -1.90 2.08
CA ASN A 168 28.60 -2.02 1.40
C ASN A 168 28.81 -3.45 0.93
N LYS A 169 29.23 -3.58 -0.29
CA LYS A 169 29.65 -4.89 -0.79
C LYS A 169 31.11 -5.08 -0.47
N GLU A 170 31.40 -6.21 0.06
CA GLU A 170 32.78 -6.56 0.30
C GLU A 170 33.20 -7.72 -0.52
#